data_001ea63d1bfbe03cc216ecd5385096bd
#
_entry.id   001ea63d1bfbe03cc216ecd5385096bd
#
_cell.length_a   1.000
_cell.length_b   1.000
_cell.length_c   1.000
_cell.angle_alpha   90.00
_cell.angle_beta   90.00
_cell.angle_gamma   90.00
#
_symmetry.space_group_name_H-M   'P 1'
#
loop_
_entity.id
_entity.type
_entity.pdbx_description
1 polymer ?
#
loop_
_entity_poly.entity_id
_entity_poly.type
_entity_poly.pdbx_seq_one_letter_code
_entity_poly.pdbx_strand_id
1 'polypeptide(L)'
;MGATIKTDVVIVGAGPTGLSLACQLVRHGVGFVVVEKNEGVTPYSKAIGVHARTLEIYEQLGLAREAVERGTVAGKVRLLSGGEVRGEFDLSEVGEGLSPYPYVLMLEQSKNERLLYGYLKSHGRDVLWNTALESFSQTEEGVTAFVKTADGESQTVEARYLVGCDGAKSPVRHALGLAFEGSTFERTFYVADAQVDWRFAHDALTVSLSKETFVVFFPLKGERRYRVVGVFPEEFAKDEGEVLYEEIEARVKAEAEIDLDIHDVEWFSTYKVHTRHVESFAAGRCFLAGDAAHIHSPAGAQGMNTGIQDAYNLAWKLALVLKGSAAEGLLDTYNEERLENAKNLLRTTDRMFQLAAGPEWLLSFVRTNVFPAVAGYLFSLDSVKRFVFPLVSQIGINYRHGSLSRHEGDGDFKVKAGDRMPYFKVEGESVYDRLRGPKFHLLGFTDERGAVRMSDAGAEGKYADLVDCQTLPLSGQAAEAFGTDGPFQVLLRPDNYVGHISAGASTGGWEAYLDDLCRPSGR
;
A
#
# COMPACT_ATOMS: atom_id res chain seq x y z
N MET A 1 -4.37 32.31 25.02
CA MET A 1 -4.01 31.88 23.65
C MET A 1 -3.25 30.59 23.80
N GLY A 2 -3.70 29.49 23.21
CA GLY A 2 -3.02 28.20 23.25
C GLY A 2 -1.63 28.27 22.59
N ALA A 3 -0.77 27.29 22.89
CA ALA A 3 0.57 27.20 22.31
C ALA A 3 0.47 27.05 20.78
N THR A 4 1.33 27.77 20.05
CA THR A 4 1.45 27.62 18.59
C THR A 4 2.64 26.71 18.28
N ILE A 5 2.41 25.63 17.55
CA ILE A 5 3.43 24.72 17.04
C ILE A 5 3.72 25.10 15.59
N LYS A 6 5.01 25.24 15.23
CA LYS A 6 5.43 25.48 13.85
C LYS A 6 6.15 24.27 13.29
N THR A 7 5.77 23.86 12.06
CA THR A 7 6.35 22.70 11.39
C THR A 7 6.27 22.86 9.86
N ASP A 8 6.83 21.90 9.11
CA ASP A 8 6.70 21.90 7.64
C ASP A 8 5.39 21.25 7.19
N VAL A 9 4.99 20.15 7.85
CA VAL A 9 3.80 19.37 7.48
C VAL A 9 2.97 19.05 8.72
N VAL A 10 1.66 19.28 8.67
CA VAL A 10 0.71 18.73 9.64
C VAL A 10 0.00 17.51 9.02
N ILE A 11 0.05 16.39 9.70
CA ILE A 11 -0.61 15.13 9.32
C ILE A 11 -1.81 14.93 10.24
N VAL A 12 -2.99 14.79 9.66
CA VAL A 12 -4.23 14.53 10.42
C VAL A 12 -4.59 13.07 10.29
N GLY A 13 -4.52 12.34 11.41
CA GLY A 13 -4.75 10.90 11.49
C GLY A 13 -3.46 10.08 11.61
N ALA A 14 -3.42 9.19 12.61
CA ALA A 14 -2.32 8.27 12.90
C ALA A 14 -2.66 6.80 12.60
N GLY A 15 -3.50 6.55 11.60
CA GLY A 15 -3.69 5.24 11.01
C GLY A 15 -2.48 4.81 10.16
N PRO A 16 -2.52 3.64 9.49
CA PRO A 16 -1.40 3.11 8.71
C PRO A 16 -0.84 4.09 7.68
N THR A 17 -1.71 4.86 7.01
CA THR A 17 -1.33 5.87 6.00
C THR A 17 -0.57 7.03 6.64
N GLY A 18 -1.12 7.64 7.70
CA GLY A 18 -0.50 8.79 8.34
C GLY A 18 0.81 8.44 9.05
N LEU A 19 0.86 7.29 9.74
CA LEU A 19 2.10 6.78 10.34
C LEU A 19 3.15 6.46 9.27
N SER A 20 2.75 5.88 8.12
CA SER A 20 3.67 5.62 7.02
C SER A 20 4.22 6.93 6.42
N LEU A 21 3.36 7.94 6.22
CA LEU A 21 3.79 9.26 5.78
C LEU A 21 4.80 9.86 6.76
N ALA A 22 4.51 9.83 8.05
CA ALA A 22 5.41 10.32 9.10
C ALA A 22 6.76 9.59 9.08
N CYS A 23 6.77 8.25 8.94
CA CYS A 23 8.01 7.46 8.81
C CYS A 23 8.82 7.87 7.57
N GLN A 24 8.18 8.09 6.44
CA GLN A 24 8.86 8.55 5.22
C GLN A 24 9.39 9.99 5.39
N LEU A 25 8.66 10.88 6.04
CA LEU A 25 9.15 12.24 6.33
C LEU A 25 10.35 12.24 7.29
N VAL A 26 10.39 11.32 8.28
CA VAL A 26 11.60 11.08 9.08
C VAL A 26 12.78 10.72 8.18
N ARG A 27 12.58 9.72 7.29
CA ARG A 27 13.62 9.25 6.35
C ARG A 27 14.15 10.38 5.46
N HIS A 28 13.26 11.28 5.05
CA HIS A 28 13.60 12.43 4.23
C HIS A 28 14.06 13.67 5.03
N GLY A 29 14.09 13.63 6.36
CA GLY A 29 14.52 14.73 7.21
C GLY A 29 13.63 15.98 7.14
N VAL A 30 12.32 15.80 7.01
CA VAL A 30 11.30 16.85 6.97
C VAL A 30 10.64 16.99 8.36
N GLY A 31 10.40 18.22 8.80
CA GLY A 31 9.66 18.52 10.02
C GLY A 31 8.17 18.26 9.87
N PHE A 32 7.56 17.59 10.86
CA PHE A 32 6.11 17.33 10.85
C PHE A 32 5.53 17.24 12.26
N VAL A 33 4.21 17.37 12.33
CA VAL A 33 3.38 17.08 13.51
C VAL A 33 2.26 16.14 13.06
N VAL A 34 2.04 15.05 13.81
CA VAL A 34 0.89 14.16 13.62
C VAL A 34 -0.12 14.41 14.73
N VAL A 35 -1.36 14.68 14.36
CA VAL A 35 -2.49 14.80 15.29
C VAL A 35 -3.45 13.63 15.13
N GLU A 36 -3.87 13.01 16.23
CA GLU A 36 -4.80 11.88 16.24
C GLU A 36 -5.81 12.05 17.39
N LYS A 37 -7.09 11.93 17.06
CA LYS A 37 -8.19 12.10 18.02
C LYS A 37 -8.30 10.96 19.05
N ASN A 38 -7.81 9.77 18.71
CA ASN A 38 -7.80 8.61 19.58
C ASN A 38 -6.60 8.66 20.55
N GLU A 39 -6.67 7.87 21.61
CA GLU A 39 -5.65 7.81 22.67
C GLU A 39 -4.37 7.07 22.28
N GLY A 40 -4.37 6.32 21.17
CA GLY A 40 -3.25 5.51 20.73
C GLY A 40 -3.54 4.78 19.43
N VAL A 41 -2.66 3.87 19.07
CA VAL A 41 -2.84 2.96 17.93
C VAL A 41 -4.12 2.14 18.11
N THR A 42 -4.78 1.81 17.01
CA THR A 42 -6.05 1.06 17.07
C THR A 42 -5.90 -0.27 17.82
N PRO A 43 -6.77 -0.60 18.78
CA PRO A 43 -6.78 -1.92 19.39
C PRO A 43 -7.34 -2.99 18.44
N TYR A 44 -8.20 -2.59 17.50
CA TYR A 44 -8.92 -3.48 16.57
C TYR A 44 -8.38 -3.34 15.15
N SER A 45 -8.33 -4.45 14.44
CA SER A 45 -7.73 -4.52 13.12
C SER A 45 -8.79 -4.63 12.04
N LYS A 46 -8.99 -3.59 11.23
CA LYS A 46 -9.87 -3.65 10.06
C LYS A 46 -9.19 -4.30 8.85
N ALA A 47 -7.88 -4.14 8.72
CA ALA A 47 -7.06 -4.74 7.66
C ALA A 47 -6.06 -5.75 8.22
N ILE A 48 -5.68 -6.74 7.40
CA ILE A 48 -4.70 -7.78 7.78
C ILE A 48 -3.67 -8.09 6.71
N GLY A 49 -3.96 -7.82 5.43
CA GLY A 49 -3.03 -8.16 4.36
C GLY A 49 -1.96 -7.10 4.18
N VAL A 50 -0.69 -7.49 4.22
CA VAL A 50 0.46 -6.66 3.83
C VAL A 50 1.09 -7.28 2.60
N HIS A 51 1.07 -6.54 1.50
CA HIS A 51 1.51 -7.02 0.20
C HIS A 51 3.00 -6.81 -0.04
N ALA A 52 3.55 -7.51 -1.04
CA ALA A 52 4.96 -7.43 -1.40
C ALA A 52 5.43 -5.98 -1.60
N ARG A 53 4.63 -5.13 -2.30
CA ARG A 53 5.01 -3.73 -2.51
C ARG A 53 5.16 -2.95 -1.20
N THR A 54 4.29 -3.20 -0.23
CA THR A 54 4.40 -2.56 1.10
C THR A 54 5.62 -3.06 1.87
N LEU A 55 5.96 -4.35 1.77
CA LEU A 55 7.18 -4.88 2.38
C LEU A 55 8.45 -4.31 1.74
N GLU A 56 8.46 -4.07 0.43
CA GLU A 56 9.55 -3.35 -0.26
C GLU A 56 9.70 -1.90 0.25
N ILE A 57 8.58 -1.22 0.53
CA ILE A 57 8.60 0.12 1.16
C ILE A 57 9.14 0.02 2.59
N TYR A 58 8.75 -0.99 3.35
CA TYR A 58 9.24 -1.23 4.71
C TYR A 58 10.72 -1.61 4.74
N GLU A 59 11.24 -2.26 3.70
CA GLU A 59 12.66 -2.55 3.56
C GLU A 59 13.52 -1.26 3.59
N GLN A 60 13.04 -0.20 2.95
CA GLN A 60 13.72 1.11 2.98
C GLN A 60 13.72 1.77 4.37
N LEU A 61 12.77 1.37 5.24
CA LEU A 61 12.70 1.81 6.64
C LEU A 61 13.41 0.85 7.59
N GLY A 62 13.91 -0.30 7.09
CA GLY A 62 14.46 -1.37 7.93
C GLY A 62 13.42 -2.15 8.73
N LEU A 63 12.14 -2.04 8.38
CA LEU A 63 11.00 -2.63 9.11
C LEU A 63 10.49 -3.95 8.53
N ALA A 64 10.90 -4.34 7.31
CA ALA A 64 10.31 -5.49 6.63
C ALA A 64 10.51 -6.80 7.39
N ARG A 65 11.70 -7.05 7.93
CA ARG A 65 11.96 -8.26 8.73
C ARG A 65 11.06 -8.34 9.95
N GLU A 66 10.95 -7.26 10.71
CA GLU A 66 10.10 -7.22 11.89
C GLU A 66 8.60 -7.37 11.54
N ALA A 67 8.16 -6.81 10.41
CA ALA A 67 6.80 -7.02 9.91
C ALA A 67 6.52 -8.51 9.65
N VAL A 68 7.44 -9.20 8.97
CA VAL A 68 7.34 -10.66 8.69
C VAL A 68 7.34 -11.48 9.99
N GLU A 69 8.21 -11.15 10.94
CA GLU A 69 8.30 -11.83 12.23
C GLU A 69 7.00 -11.67 13.08
N ARG A 70 6.34 -10.52 12.98
CA ARG A 70 5.09 -10.22 13.70
C ARG A 70 3.84 -10.79 13.03
N GLY A 71 3.90 -11.08 11.73
CA GLY A 71 2.80 -11.60 10.93
C GLY A 71 2.84 -13.12 10.74
N THR A 72 1.98 -13.60 9.86
CA THR A 72 1.92 -14.99 9.37
C THR A 72 1.92 -14.99 7.86
N VAL A 73 2.82 -15.73 7.24
CA VAL A 73 2.82 -15.92 5.79
C VAL A 73 1.70 -16.89 5.43
N ALA A 74 0.77 -16.48 4.57
CA ALA A 74 -0.22 -17.37 3.98
C ALA A 74 0.48 -18.18 2.87
N GLY A 75 0.94 -19.38 3.22
CA GLY A 75 1.68 -20.25 2.29
C GLY A 75 0.78 -20.89 1.24
N LYS A 76 -0.51 -21.08 1.56
CA LYS A 76 -1.46 -21.80 0.70
C LYS A 76 -2.82 -21.12 0.67
N VAL A 77 -3.59 -21.38 -0.39
CA VAL A 77 -5.03 -21.19 -0.42
C VAL A 77 -5.71 -22.54 -0.51
N ARG A 78 -6.70 -22.76 0.36
CA ARG A 78 -7.56 -23.94 0.36
C ARG A 78 -8.98 -23.55 0.02
N LEU A 79 -9.54 -24.18 -1.01
CA LEU A 79 -10.91 -23.98 -1.44
C LEU A 79 -11.77 -25.17 -0.98
N LEU A 80 -12.83 -24.86 -0.25
CA LEU A 80 -13.82 -25.84 0.21
C LEU A 80 -15.14 -25.60 -0.53
N SER A 81 -15.88 -26.68 -0.77
CA SER A 81 -17.28 -26.65 -1.20
C SER A 81 -17.98 -27.94 -0.76
N GLY A 82 -19.14 -27.80 -0.11
CA GLY A 82 -19.84 -28.93 0.51
C GLY A 82 -19.00 -29.59 1.62
N GLY A 83 -18.24 -28.82 2.37
CA GLY A 83 -17.37 -29.32 3.45
C GLY A 83 -16.12 -30.07 3.00
N GLU A 84 -15.89 -30.24 1.70
CA GLU A 84 -14.79 -31.00 1.14
C GLU A 84 -13.76 -30.10 0.47
N VAL A 85 -12.47 -30.46 0.55
CA VAL A 85 -11.40 -29.77 -0.16
C VAL A 85 -11.56 -30.04 -1.65
N ARG A 86 -11.82 -29.00 -2.42
CA ARG A 86 -11.97 -29.04 -3.89
C ARG A 86 -10.72 -28.58 -4.61
N GLY A 87 -9.86 -27.80 -3.94
CA GLY A 87 -8.58 -27.35 -4.48
C GLY A 87 -7.69 -26.80 -3.38
N GLU A 88 -6.41 -27.03 -3.54
CA GLU A 88 -5.36 -26.42 -2.71
C GLU A 88 -4.22 -26.01 -3.62
N PHE A 89 -3.70 -24.80 -3.46
CA PHE A 89 -2.58 -24.32 -4.26
C PHE A 89 -1.63 -23.49 -3.40
N ASP A 90 -0.35 -23.64 -3.71
CA ASP A 90 0.75 -23.00 -3.01
C ASP A 90 0.85 -21.53 -3.43
N LEU A 91 0.92 -20.63 -2.46
CA LEU A 91 1.17 -19.20 -2.65
C LEU A 91 2.58 -18.80 -2.20
N SER A 92 3.34 -19.69 -1.59
CA SER A 92 4.64 -19.35 -1.00
C SER A 92 5.66 -18.88 -2.04
N GLU A 93 5.52 -19.36 -3.28
CA GLU A 93 6.44 -19.08 -4.39
C GLU A 93 5.76 -18.39 -5.58
N VAL A 94 4.50 -17.95 -5.42
CA VAL A 94 3.74 -17.38 -6.55
C VAL A 94 4.39 -16.12 -7.13
N GLY A 95 5.17 -15.40 -6.32
CA GLY A 95 5.93 -14.20 -6.69
C GLY A 95 7.44 -14.43 -6.79
N GLU A 96 7.90 -15.69 -6.88
CA GLU A 96 9.33 -15.98 -6.99
C GLU A 96 9.95 -15.27 -8.20
N GLY A 97 11.11 -14.64 -7.99
CA GLY A 97 11.78 -13.84 -9.02
C GLY A 97 11.12 -12.50 -9.32
N LEU A 98 9.98 -12.16 -8.72
CA LEU A 98 9.27 -10.89 -8.95
C LEU A 98 9.41 -9.89 -7.80
N SER A 99 9.66 -10.38 -6.58
CA SER A 99 9.85 -9.56 -5.37
C SER A 99 10.70 -10.33 -4.35
N PRO A 100 11.43 -9.66 -3.44
CA PRO A 100 12.04 -10.32 -2.29
C PRO A 100 11.00 -10.91 -1.32
N TYR A 101 9.73 -10.54 -1.48
CA TYR A 101 8.59 -10.98 -0.67
C TYR A 101 7.54 -11.66 -1.55
N PRO A 102 7.78 -12.91 -2.03
CA PRO A 102 6.95 -13.57 -3.04
C PRO A 102 5.60 -14.11 -2.51
N TYR A 103 5.08 -13.57 -1.41
CA TYR A 103 3.92 -14.06 -0.68
C TYR A 103 3.01 -12.92 -0.19
N VAL A 104 1.88 -13.27 0.40
CA VAL A 104 1.01 -12.35 1.14
C VAL A 104 1.25 -12.53 2.63
N LEU A 105 1.59 -11.46 3.34
CA LEU A 105 1.76 -11.46 4.78
C LEU A 105 0.45 -11.08 5.47
N MET A 106 -0.02 -11.93 6.39
CA MET A 106 -1.12 -11.61 7.30
C MET A 106 -0.56 -10.93 8.53
N LEU A 107 -0.69 -9.61 8.59
CA LEU A 107 -0.27 -8.77 9.71
C LEU A 107 -1.42 -7.84 10.07
N GLU A 108 -1.99 -8.02 11.25
CA GLU A 108 -3.11 -7.22 11.72
C GLU A 108 -2.75 -5.72 11.74
N GLN A 109 -3.69 -4.89 11.33
CA GLN A 109 -3.53 -3.43 11.27
C GLN A 109 -2.98 -2.85 12.57
N SER A 110 -3.46 -3.31 13.72
CA SER A 110 -2.98 -2.86 15.04
C SER A 110 -1.50 -3.17 15.27
N LYS A 111 -1.00 -4.31 14.79
CA LYS A 111 0.42 -4.67 14.85
C LYS A 111 1.24 -3.86 13.86
N ASN A 112 0.68 -3.59 12.68
CA ASN A 112 1.30 -2.74 11.67
C ASN A 112 1.45 -1.29 12.15
N GLU A 113 0.41 -0.73 12.76
CA GLU A 113 0.47 0.62 13.36
C GLU A 113 1.50 0.69 14.47
N ARG A 114 1.56 -0.32 15.37
CA ARG A 114 2.60 -0.38 16.42
C ARG A 114 4.01 -0.47 15.84
N LEU A 115 4.19 -1.17 14.72
CA LEU A 115 5.48 -1.25 14.03
C LEU A 115 5.91 0.15 13.53
N LEU A 116 5.04 0.83 12.80
CA LEU A 116 5.31 2.18 12.27
C LEU A 116 5.48 3.22 13.39
N TYR A 117 4.64 3.18 14.42
CA TYR A 117 4.78 4.07 15.57
C TYR A 117 6.06 3.81 16.35
N GLY A 118 6.47 2.55 16.51
CA GLY A 118 7.77 2.18 17.09
C GLY A 118 8.95 2.79 16.34
N TYR A 119 8.89 2.81 15.01
CA TYR A 119 9.89 3.50 14.18
C TYR A 119 9.94 4.99 14.47
N LEU A 120 8.81 5.67 14.57
CA LEU A 120 8.76 7.10 14.93
C LEU A 120 9.39 7.35 16.30
N LYS A 121 9.03 6.55 17.30
CA LYS A 121 9.59 6.67 18.66
C LYS A 121 11.10 6.47 18.68
N SER A 122 11.63 5.50 17.93
CA SER A 122 13.08 5.25 17.84
C SER A 122 13.85 6.41 17.21
N HIS A 123 13.17 7.26 16.43
CA HIS A 123 13.74 8.48 15.82
C HIS A 123 13.39 9.77 16.61
N GLY A 124 12.95 9.64 17.86
CA GLY A 124 12.62 10.78 18.73
C GLY A 124 11.38 11.57 18.27
N ARG A 125 10.48 10.93 17.54
CA ARG A 125 9.22 11.53 17.08
C ARG A 125 8.05 10.91 17.82
N ASP A 126 6.98 11.69 17.94
CA ASP A 126 5.75 11.24 18.61
C ASP A 126 4.52 11.73 17.88
N VAL A 127 3.37 11.18 18.25
CA VAL A 127 2.04 11.57 17.78
C VAL A 127 1.35 12.35 18.91
N LEU A 128 0.68 13.44 18.56
CA LEU A 128 -0.21 14.14 19.49
C LEU A 128 -1.54 13.37 19.56
N TRP A 129 -1.56 12.39 20.46
CA TRP A 129 -2.75 11.59 20.75
C TRP A 129 -3.83 12.41 21.46
N ASN A 130 -5.08 11.94 21.42
CA ASN A 130 -6.23 12.65 21.99
C ASN A 130 -6.33 14.10 21.49
N THR A 131 -5.87 14.35 20.26
CA THR A 131 -5.80 15.68 19.67
C THR A 131 -6.56 15.69 18.35
N ALA A 132 -7.74 16.29 18.35
CA ALA A 132 -8.64 16.32 17.20
C ALA A 132 -8.46 17.61 16.39
N LEU A 133 -8.44 17.51 15.06
CA LEU A 133 -8.59 18.67 14.17
C LEU A 133 -10.00 19.22 14.32
N GLU A 134 -10.15 20.50 14.69
CA GLU A 134 -11.44 21.21 14.71
C GLU A 134 -11.71 21.94 13.37
N SER A 135 -10.71 22.64 12.88
CA SER A 135 -10.78 23.36 11.61
C SER A 135 -9.39 23.70 11.10
N PHE A 136 -9.30 24.19 9.88
CA PHE A 136 -8.07 24.77 9.33
C PHE A 136 -8.39 25.86 8.32
N SER A 137 -7.41 26.70 8.06
CA SER A 137 -7.41 27.69 6.97
C SER A 137 -6.11 27.56 6.18
N GLN A 138 -6.14 27.91 4.90
CA GLN A 138 -4.96 27.94 4.05
C GLN A 138 -4.83 29.27 3.30
N THR A 139 -3.59 29.65 3.03
CA THR A 139 -3.19 30.78 2.21
C THR A 139 -2.18 30.30 1.17
N GLU A 140 -1.67 31.20 0.33
CA GLU A 140 -0.56 30.88 -0.59
C GLU A 140 0.74 30.54 0.15
N GLU A 141 0.90 30.92 1.41
CA GLU A 141 2.13 30.74 2.19
C GLU A 141 2.10 29.46 3.05
N GLY A 142 0.91 29.01 3.50
CA GLY A 142 0.81 27.86 4.39
C GLY A 142 -0.61 27.55 4.86
N VAL A 143 -0.66 26.67 5.85
CA VAL A 143 -1.88 26.19 6.50
C VAL A 143 -1.80 26.47 7.99
N THR A 144 -2.91 26.92 8.57
CA THR A 144 -3.10 27.04 10.02
C THR A 144 -4.18 26.05 10.44
N ALA A 145 -3.79 25.02 11.19
CA ALA A 145 -4.70 24.02 11.74
C ALA A 145 -5.03 24.34 13.20
N PHE A 146 -6.30 24.31 13.56
CA PHE A 146 -6.80 24.48 14.91
C PHE A 146 -7.16 23.11 15.46
N VAL A 147 -6.50 22.71 16.54
CA VAL A 147 -6.64 21.38 17.13
C VAL A 147 -7.08 21.50 18.59
N LYS A 148 -7.80 20.50 19.06
CA LYS A 148 -8.31 20.40 20.43
C LYS A 148 -7.74 19.17 21.11
N THR A 149 -7.12 19.38 22.26
CA THR A 149 -6.51 18.34 23.10
C THR A 149 -7.56 17.66 24.01
N ALA A 150 -7.20 16.56 24.68
CA ALA A 150 -8.09 15.79 25.56
C ALA A 150 -8.68 16.61 26.71
N ASP A 151 -7.91 17.55 27.27
CA ASP A 151 -8.30 18.47 28.34
C ASP A 151 -9.13 19.67 27.83
N GLY A 152 -9.45 19.69 26.54
CA GLY A 152 -10.28 20.69 25.91
C GLY A 152 -9.56 21.98 25.55
N GLU A 153 -8.25 22.05 25.68
CA GLU A 153 -7.45 23.19 25.27
C GLU A 153 -7.33 23.27 23.74
N SER A 154 -7.46 24.47 23.21
CA SER A 154 -7.24 24.72 21.78
C SER A 154 -5.77 25.09 21.55
N GLN A 155 -5.15 24.41 20.58
CA GLN A 155 -3.79 24.69 20.11
C GLN A 155 -3.81 25.02 18.62
N THR A 156 -2.79 25.71 18.14
CA THR A 156 -2.63 26.07 16.74
C THR A 156 -1.39 25.40 16.18
N VAL A 157 -1.51 24.78 14.99
CA VAL A 157 -0.36 24.23 14.24
C VAL A 157 -0.25 25.01 12.93
N GLU A 158 0.84 25.75 12.78
CA GLU A 158 1.21 26.44 11.55
C GLU A 158 2.16 25.58 10.73
N ALA A 159 1.82 25.29 9.48
CA ALA A 159 2.60 24.44 8.59
C ALA A 159 2.59 24.96 7.15
N ARG A 160 3.51 24.49 6.31
CA ARG A 160 3.47 24.77 4.87
C ARG A 160 2.43 23.91 4.15
N TYR A 161 2.22 22.69 4.61
CA TYR A 161 1.26 21.76 4.02
C TYR A 161 0.47 20.99 5.10
N LEU A 162 -0.75 20.57 4.74
CA LEU A 162 -1.60 19.69 5.53
C LEU A 162 -1.89 18.42 4.75
N VAL A 163 -1.78 17.25 5.40
CA VAL A 163 -2.15 15.97 4.79
C VAL A 163 -3.22 15.27 5.62
N GLY A 164 -4.42 15.12 5.04
CA GLY A 164 -5.54 14.37 5.63
C GLY A 164 -5.34 12.87 5.40
N CYS A 165 -5.02 12.15 6.49
CA CYS A 165 -4.96 10.69 6.58
C CYS A 165 -6.02 10.17 7.58
N ASP A 166 -7.12 10.88 7.71
CA ASP A 166 -8.12 10.84 8.78
C ASP A 166 -9.32 9.90 8.47
N GLY A 167 -9.14 9.04 7.47
CA GLY A 167 -10.01 7.92 7.17
C GLY A 167 -11.28 8.29 6.40
N ALA A 168 -12.17 7.32 6.20
CA ALA A 168 -13.33 7.41 5.33
C ALA A 168 -14.30 8.58 5.65
N LYS A 169 -14.37 8.99 6.91
CA LYS A 169 -15.20 10.12 7.38
C LYS A 169 -14.42 11.45 7.43
N SER A 170 -13.30 11.56 6.75
CA SER A 170 -12.32 12.64 6.78
C SER A 170 -12.90 14.06 7.00
N PRO A 171 -12.68 14.70 8.17
CA PRO A 171 -12.93 16.10 8.39
C PRO A 171 -12.19 16.99 7.41
N VAL A 172 -10.94 16.63 7.03
CA VAL A 172 -10.14 17.40 6.08
C VAL A 172 -10.83 17.45 4.71
N ARG A 173 -11.24 16.29 4.17
CA ARG A 173 -11.98 16.23 2.90
C ARG A 173 -13.23 17.06 2.92
N HIS A 174 -14.03 16.95 3.98
CA HIS A 174 -15.27 17.72 4.13
C HIS A 174 -15.02 19.24 4.18
N ALA A 175 -13.99 19.66 4.92
CA ALA A 175 -13.64 21.08 5.00
C ALA A 175 -13.13 21.65 3.66
N LEU A 176 -12.50 20.81 2.82
CA LEU A 176 -12.10 21.18 1.46
C LEU A 176 -13.27 21.18 0.46
N GLY A 177 -14.45 20.71 0.85
CA GLY A 177 -15.62 20.64 -0.03
C GLY A 177 -15.50 19.57 -1.12
N LEU A 178 -14.57 18.62 -0.99
CA LEU A 178 -14.35 17.58 -2.00
C LEU A 178 -15.41 16.49 -1.89
N ALA A 179 -16.11 16.24 -3.00
CA ALA A 179 -17.09 15.16 -3.10
C ALA A 179 -16.43 13.79 -2.94
N PHE A 180 -17.19 12.83 -2.41
CA PHE A 180 -16.75 11.45 -2.25
C PHE A 180 -17.68 10.54 -3.06
N GLU A 181 -17.38 10.43 -4.34
CA GLU A 181 -18.23 9.80 -5.34
C GLU A 181 -18.04 8.29 -5.39
N GLY A 182 -19.13 7.55 -5.64
CA GLY A 182 -19.09 6.12 -5.79
C GLY A 182 -20.36 5.42 -5.31
N SER A 183 -20.24 4.15 -4.96
CA SER A 183 -21.36 3.28 -4.62
C SER A 183 -21.19 2.60 -3.26
N THR A 184 -22.28 2.00 -2.78
CA THR A 184 -22.30 1.15 -1.60
C THR A 184 -22.92 -0.19 -2.00
N PHE A 185 -22.29 -1.29 -1.64
CA PHE A 185 -22.87 -2.62 -1.83
C PHE A 185 -24.03 -2.83 -0.85
N GLU A 186 -25.09 -3.45 -1.32
CA GLU A 186 -26.29 -3.68 -0.50
C GLU A 186 -26.02 -4.67 0.63
N ARG A 187 -25.19 -5.70 0.39
CA ARG A 187 -24.88 -6.73 1.38
C ARG A 187 -23.99 -6.19 2.50
N THR A 188 -24.32 -6.59 3.71
CA THR A 188 -23.48 -6.39 4.90
C THR A 188 -22.54 -7.58 5.05
N PHE A 189 -21.35 -7.35 5.58
CA PHE A 189 -20.34 -8.36 5.87
C PHE A 189 -20.05 -8.36 7.36
N TYR A 190 -19.60 -9.50 7.86
CA TYR A 190 -19.06 -9.60 9.21
C TYR A 190 -17.57 -9.91 9.17
N VAL A 191 -16.89 -9.56 10.25
CA VAL A 191 -15.52 -9.92 10.53
C VAL A 191 -15.39 -10.27 12.01
N ALA A 192 -14.71 -11.39 12.30
CA ALA A 192 -14.39 -11.83 13.65
C ALA A 192 -12.93 -12.25 13.73
N ASP A 193 -12.23 -11.89 14.80
CA ASP A 193 -10.94 -12.48 15.18
C ASP A 193 -11.20 -13.45 16.32
N ALA A 194 -10.90 -14.75 16.09
CA ALA A 194 -11.27 -15.83 17.00
C ALA A 194 -10.29 -17.00 16.92
N GLN A 195 -10.41 -17.93 17.85
CA GLN A 195 -9.81 -19.26 17.73
C GLN A 195 -10.75 -20.20 16.95
N VAL A 196 -10.17 -21.04 16.09
CA VAL A 196 -10.93 -21.99 15.26
C VAL A 196 -10.32 -23.36 15.41
N ASP A 197 -11.09 -24.28 16.00
CA ASP A 197 -10.78 -25.69 16.11
C ASP A 197 -11.44 -26.46 14.98
N TRP A 198 -10.62 -27.03 14.12
CA TRP A 198 -11.02 -27.83 12.98
C TRP A 198 -9.95 -28.81 12.53
N ARG A 199 -10.25 -29.64 11.54
CA ARG A 199 -9.34 -30.67 11.04
C ARG A 199 -8.13 -30.15 10.23
N PHE A 200 -8.12 -28.87 9.83
CA PHE A 200 -7.08 -28.32 8.95
C PHE A 200 -5.90 -27.70 9.71
N ALA A 201 -4.73 -27.78 9.09
CA ALA A 201 -3.53 -27.12 9.59
C ALA A 201 -3.65 -25.59 9.48
N HIS A 202 -2.91 -24.86 10.33
CA HIS A 202 -2.89 -23.41 10.41
C HIS A 202 -1.91 -22.78 9.39
N ASP A 203 -1.91 -23.26 8.14
CA ASP A 203 -0.94 -22.92 7.10
C ASP A 203 -1.56 -22.28 5.85
N ALA A 204 -2.88 -22.20 5.79
CA ALA A 204 -3.61 -21.80 4.60
C ALA A 204 -4.66 -20.74 4.87
N LEU A 205 -4.82 -19.82 3.92
CA LEU A 205 -6.04 -19.05 3.74
C LEU A 205 -7.11 -20.02 3.22
N THR A 206 -8.17 -20.23 4.00
CA THR A 206 -9.22 -21.18 3.66
C THR A 206 -10.49 -20.46 3.26
N VAL A 207 -11.02 -20.76 2.07
CA VAL A 207 -12.25 -20.19 1.54
C VAL A 207 -13.28 -21.31 1.43
N SER A 208 -14.34 -21.26 2.21
CA SER A 208 -15.50 -22.12 2.06
C SER A 208 -16.54 -21.44 1.17
N LEU A 209 -16.84 -22.08 0.06
CA LEU A 209 -17.77 -21.59 -0.96
C LEU A 209 -19.08 -22.38 -0.85
N SER A 210 -20.17 -21.71 -0.51
CA SER A 210 -21.52 -22.24 -0.59
C SER A 210 -22.27 -21.69 -1.80
N LYS A 211 -23.50 -22.15 -2.03
CA LYS A 211 -24.31 -21.68 -3.17
C LYS A 211 -24.65 -20.19 -3.09
N GLU A 212 -24.88 -19.69 -1.89
CA GLU A 212 -25.42 -18.34 -1.66
C GLU A 212 -24.39 -17.38 -1.08
N THR A 213 -23.33 -17.93 -0.43
CA THR A 213 -22.39 -17.14 0.36
C THR A 213 -21.00 -17.75 0.35
N PHE A 214 -20.09 -17.13 1.08
CA PHE A 214 -18.75 -17.64 1.36
C PHE A 214 -18.33 -17.28 2.77
N VAL A 215 -17.43 -18.09 3.34
CA VAL A 215 -16.71 -17.78 4.57
C VAL A 215 -15.22 -17.93 4.30
N VAL A 216 -14.42 -16.93 4.71
CA VAL A 216 -12.97 -16.93 4.54
C VAL A 216 -12.30 -16.93 5.90
N PHE A 217 -11.33 -17.82 6.08
CA PHE A 217 -10.52 -17.96 7.28
C PHE A 217 -9.08 -17.55 6.95
N PHE A 218 -8.65 -16.43 7.46
CA PHE A 218 -7.29 -15.91 7.31
C PHE A 218 -6.46 -16.30 8.53
N PRO A 219 -5.35 -17.05 8.39
CA PRO A 219 -4.52 -17.41 9.53
C PRO A 219 -3.84 -16.17 10.13
N LEU A 220 -3.99 -15.96 11.42
CA LEU A 220 -3.34 -14.88 12.17
C LEU A 220 -2.16 -15.43 12.99
N LYS A 221 -1.27 -14.57 13.45
CA LYS A 221 -0.16 -14.96 14.33
C LYS A 221 -0.69 -15.43 15.70
N GLY A 222 -0.36 -16.65 16.06
CA GLY A 222 -0.82 -17.34 17.26
C GLY A 222 -1.41 -18.70 16.91
N GLU A 223 -1.55 -19.58 17.90
CA GLU A 223 -2.09 -20.92 17.69
C GLU A 223 -3.58 -20.84 17.38
N ARG A 224 -4.01 -21.46 16.27
CA ARG A 224 -5.41 -21.56 15.82
C ARG A 224 -6.18 -20.23 15.73
N ARG A 225 -5.47 -19.11 15.73
CA ARG A 225 -6.10 -17.78 15.56
C ARG A 225 -6.39 -17.51 14.10
N TYR A 226 -7.62 -17.15 13.83
CA TYR A 226 -8.08 -16.81 12.50
C TYR A 226 -8.90 -15.51 12.50
N ARG A 227 -8.79 -14.78 11.41
CA ARG A 227 -9.83 -13.82 11.03
C ARG A 227 -10.85 -14.53 10.17
N VAL A 228 -12.10 -14.50 10.59
CA VAL A 228 -13.24 -15.07 9.89
C VAL A 228 -14.02 -13.93 9.24
N VAL A 229 -14.21 -14.00 7.93
CA VAL A 229 -14.97 -12.99 7.16
C VAL A 229 -16.04 -13.69 6.34
N GLY A 230 -17.26 -13.16 6.37
CA GLY A 230 -18.33 -13.69 5.57
C GLY A 230 -19.41 -12.66 5.27
N VAL A 231 -20.43 -13.08 4.52
CA VAL A 231 -21.62 -12.27 4.27
C VAL A 231 -22.53 -12.33 5.49
N PHE A 232 -22.92 -11.18 6.01
CA PHE A 232 -23.82 -11.11 7.15
C PHE A 232 -25.24 -11.47 6.72
N PRO A 233 -25.90 -12.45 7.39
CA PRO A 233 -27.25 -12.88 7.03
C PRO A 233 -28.27 -11.76 7.30
N GLU A 234 -29.12 -11.46 6.31
CA GLU A 234 -30.09 -10.36 6.40
C GLU A 234 -31.13 -10.57 7.52
N GLU A 235 -31.47 -11.83 7.85
CA GLU A 235 -32.38 -12.16 8.93
C GLU A 235 -31.94 -11.72 10.32
N PHE A 236 -30.63 -11.47 10.52
CA PHE A 236 -30.05 -10.96 11.76
C PHE A 236 -29.82 -9.45 11.75
N ALA A 237 -30.13 -8.77 10.64
CA ALA A 237 -30.03 -7.33 10.57
C ALA A 237 -31.03 -6.68 11.54
N LYS A 238 -30.53 -5.83 12.43
CA LYS A 238 -31.35 -5.06 13.38
C LYS A 238 -31.43 -3.61 12.89
N ASP A 239 -32.60 -3.01 13.06
CA ASP A 239 -32.79 -1.58 12.78
C ASP A 239 -31.95 -0.71 13.74
N GLU A 240 -31.80 -1.15 14.99
CA GLU A 240 -30.99 -0.50 16.03
C GLU A 240 -30.28 -1.54 16.91
N GLY A 241 -29.05 -1.23 17.36
CA GLY A 241 -28.23 -2.03 18.26
C GLY A 241 -27.10 -2.80 17.60
N GLU A 242 -26.15 -3.23 18.42
CA GLU A 242 -25.04 -4.08 17.98
C GLU A 242 -25.50 -5.54 17.93
N VAL A 243 -25.10 -6.24 16.86
CA VAL A 243 -25.26 -7.69 16.75
C VAL A 243 -24.04 -8.34 17.39
N LEU A 244 -24.25 -9.31 18.25
CA LEU A 244 -23.17 -10.08 18.88
C LEU A 244 -22.85 -11.31 18.04
N TYR A 245 -21.60 -11.80 18.11
CA TYR A 245 -21.17 -12.99 17.37
C TYR A 245 -22.02 -14.22 17.70
N GLU A 246 -22.39 -14.40 18.98
CA GLU A 246 -23.20 -15.52 19.46
C GLU A 246 -24.57 -15.61 18.79
N GLU A 247 -25.09 -14.47 18.30
CA GLU A 247 -26.37 -14.44 17.60
C GLU A 247 -26.27 -15.04 16.19
N ILE A 248 -25.11 -15.03 15.56
CA ILE A 248 -24.88 -15.52 14.20
C ILE A 248 -24.01 -16.78 14.14
N GLU A 249 -23.46 -17.23 15.25
CA GLU A 249 -22.50 -18.35 15.33
C GLU A 249 -23.01 -19.62 14.61
N ALA A 250 -24.24 -20.02 14.89
CA ALA A 250 -24.84 -21.21 14.27
C ALA A 250 -24.92 -21.08 12.74
N ARG A 251 -25.18 -19.87 12.25
CA ARG A 251 -25.25 -19.58 10.81
C ARG A 251 -23.87 -19.61 10.18
N VAL A 252 -22.86 -19.03 10.83
CA VAL A 252 -21.46 -19.07 10.36
C VAL A 252 -20.98 -20.52 10.23
N LYS A 253 -21.26 -21.35 11.24
CA LYS A 253 -20.92 -22.78 11.23
C LYS A 253 -21.66 -23.52 10.10
N ALA A 254 -22.93 -23.23 9.89
CA ALA A 254 -23.72 -23.82 8.80
C ALA A 254 -23.22 -23.41 7.40
N GLU A 255 -22.81 -22.15 7.23
CA GLU A 255 -22.27 -21.65 5.97
C GLU A 255 -20.88 -22.17 5.65
N ALA A 256 -20.07 -22.44 6.66
CA ALA A 256 -18.77 -23.08 6.49
C ALA A 256 -18.88 -24.51 5.97
N GLU A 257 -20.02 -25.19 6.19
CA GLU A 257 -20.33 -26.57 5.78
C GLU A 257 -19.31 -27.61 6.25
N ILE A 258 -18.59 -27.33 7.35
CA ILE A 258 -17.58 -28.22 7.95
C ILE A 258 -17.77 -28.26 9.46
N ASP A 259 -17.32 -29.37 10.05
CA ASP A 259 -17.23 -29.49 11.50
C ASP A 259 -16.08 -28.60 12.01
N LEU A 260 -16.46 -27.54 12.72
CA LEU A 260 -15.55 -26.58 13.32
C LEU A 260 -16.15 -26.01 14.60
N ASP A 261 -15.28 -25.61 15.50
CA ASP A 261 -15.63 -24.82 16.67
C ASP A 261 -14.94 -23.46 16.63
N ILE A 262 -15.72 -22.37 16.78
CA ILE A 262 -15.21 -21.00 16.82
C ILE A 262 -15.45 -20.50 18.23
N HIS A 263 -14.37 -20.16 18.91
CA HIS A 263 -14.41 -19.72 20.32
C HIS A 263 -13.38 -18.59 20.57
N ASP A 264 -13.38 -18.06 21.78
CA ASP A 264 -12.50 -16.97 22.20
C ASP A 264 -12.50 -15.80 21.18
N VAL A 265 -13.73 -15.33 20.83
CA VAL A 265 -13.90 -14.22 19.89
C VAL A 265 -13.36 -12.94 20.52
N GLU A 266 -12.18 -12.50 20.07
CA GLU A 266 -11.51 -11.31 20.58
C GLU A 266 -12.21 -10.02 20.12
N TRP A 267 -12.77 -10.07 18.93
CA TRP A 267 -13.41 -8.93 18.28
C TRP A 267 -14.38 -9.39 17.19
N PHE A 268 -15.51 -8.72 17.11
CA PHE A 268 -16.53 -8.91 16.09
C PHE A 268 -17.05 -7.56 15.61
N SER A 269 -17.31 -7.43 14.31
CA SER A 269 -17.93 -6.24 13.74
C SER A 269 -18.63 -6.56 12.43
N THR A 270 -19.67 -5.79 12.13
CA THR A 270 -20.34 -5.79 10.83
C THR A 270 -20.00 -4.52 10.07
N TYR A 271 -19.94 -4.60 8.73
CA TYR A 271 -19.64 -3.45 7.90
C TYR A 271 -20.30 -3.56 6.51
N LYS A 272 -20.59 -2.39 5.94
CA LYS A 272 -20.97 -2.30 4.52
C LYS A 272 -19.75 -1.93 3.68
N VAL A 273 -19.68 -2.54 2.50
CA VAL A 273 -18.61 -2.27 1.55
C VAL A 273 -18.97 -1.03 0.74
N HIS A 274 -18.07 -0.07 0.73
CA HIS A 274 -18.19 1.15 -0.06
C HIS A 274 -17.05 1.20 -1.07
N THR A 275 -17.36 1.70 -2.27
CA THR A 275 -16.39 2.01 -3.31
C THR A 275 -16.54 3.48 -3.66
N ARG A 276 -15.61 4.32 -3.21
CA ARG A 276 -15.69 5.78 -3.38
C ARG A 276 -14.30 6.37 -3.58
N HIS A 277 -14.23 7.47 -4.30
CA HIS A 277 -13.01 8.28 -4.41
C HIS A 277 -13.36 9.77 -4.52
N VAL A 278 -12.38 10.60 -4.21
CA VAL A 278 -12.44 12.05 -4.47
C VAL A 278 -12.12 12.35 -5.93
N GLU A 279 -12.53 13.51 -6.40
CA GLU A 279 -12.16 14.02 -7.73
C GLU A 279 -10.72 14.54 -7.80
N SER A 280 -10.15 14.95 -6.65
CA SER A 280 -8.77 15.42 -6.53
C SER A 280 -8.17 15.05 -5.19
N PHE A 281 -6.91 14.59 -5.19
CA PHE A 281 -6.13 14.26 -3.99
C PHE A 281 -5.45 15.51 -3.41
N ALA A 282 -5.56 16.65 -4.06
CA ALA A 282 -4.95 17.91 -3.64
C ALA A 282 -5.91 19.08 -3.82
N ALA A 283 -5.88 20.03 -2.89
CA ALA A 283 -6.60 21.31 -2.96
C ALA A 283 -5.75 22.40 -2.29
N GLY A 284 -5.06 23.20 -3.11
CA GLY A 284 -4.09 24.17 -2.61
C GLY A 284 -2.94 23.51 -1.86
N ARG A 285 -2.75 23.85 -0.59
CA ARG A 285 -1.70 23.30 0.27
C ARG A 285 -2.13 22.08 1.09
N CYS A 286 -3.30 21.54 0.79
CA CYS A 286 -3.89 20.40 1.46
C CYS A 286 -3.93 19.18 0.55
N PHE A 287 -3.53 18.02 1.07
CA PHE A 287 -3.52 16.74 0.38
C PHE A 287 -4.37 15.72 1.14
N LEU A 288 -4.91 14.74 0.42
CA LEU A 288 -5.61 13.59 0.99
C LEU A 288 -4.87 12.30 0.63
N ALA A 289 -4.80 11.35 1.57
CA ALA A 289 -4.16 10.05 1.36
C ALA A 289 -4.94 8.92 2.05
N GLY A 290 -4.91 7.73 1.47
CA GLY A 290 -5.62 6.55 1.97
C GLY A 290 -7.13 6.73 1.98
N ASP A 291 -7.81 6.20 2.99
CA ASP A 291 -9.28 6.21 3.10
C ASP A 291 -9.90 7.61 3.09
N ALA A 292 -9.13 8.66 3.37
CA ALA A 292 -9.59 10.04 3.22
C ALA A 292 -9.83 10.40 1.75
N ALA A 293 -9.06 9.83 0.83
CA ALA A 293 -9.13 10.06 -0.61
C ALA A 293 -9.91 9.00 -1.37
N HIS A 294 -9.81 7.72 -0.97
CA HIS A 294 -10.45 6.59 -1.65
C HIS A 294 -10.71 5.42 -0.70
N ILE A 295 -11.85 4.78 -0.87
CA ILE A 295 -12.21 3.53 -0.22
C ILE A 295 -12.70 2.54 -1.27
N HIS A 296 -12.41 1.27 -1.09
CA HIS A 296 -12.79 0.21 -2.02
C HIS A 296 -13.17 -1.07 -1.29
N SER A 297 -13.69 -2.05 -2.04
CA SER A 297 -14.04 -3.35 -1.48
C SER A 297 -12.82 -4.04 -0.85
N PRO A 298 -13.01 -4.92 0.16
CA PRO A 298 -11.90 -5.63 0.80
C PRO A 298 -11.27 -6.70 -0.09
N ALA A 299 -11.76 -6.88 -1.33
CA ALA A 299 -11.24 -7.86 -2.26
C ALA A 299 -9.73 -7.67 -2.47
N GLY A 300 -8.95 -8.73 -2.19
CA GLY A 300 -7.50 -8.72 -2.30
C GLY A 300 -6.76 -7.96 -1.20
N ALA A 301 -7.42 -7.49 -0.12
CA ALA A 301 -6.80 -6.80 1.02
C ALA A 301 -5.93 -5.58 0.62
N GLN A 302 -6.37 -4.78 -0.36
CA GLN A 302 -5.51 -3.77 -1.01
C GLN A 302 -5.55 -2.38 -0.35
N GLY A 303 -6.59 -2.02 0.45
CA GLY A 303 -6.83 -0.66 0.95
C GLY A 303 -5.68 -0.07 1.76
N MET A 304 -5.30 -0.73 2.83
CA MET A 304 -4.18 -0.30 3.67
C MET A 304 -2.89 -0.13 2.85
N ASN A 305 -2.61 -1.07 1.95
CA ASN A 305 -1.41 -1.06 1.11
C ASN A 305 -1.42 0.12 0.11
N THR A 306 -2.58 0.48 -0.42
CA THR A 306 -2.72 1.63 -1.34
C THR A 306 -2.50 2.94 -0.59
N GLY A 307 -3.05 3.09 0.61
CA GLY A 307 -2.82 4.28 1.45
C GLY A 307 -1.36 4.44 1.86
N ILE A 308 -0.64 3.34 2.16
CA ILE A 308 0.80 3.36 2.43
C ILE A 308 1.58 3.81 1.19
N GLN A 309 1.16 3.40 0.00
CA GLN A 309 1.78 3.85 -1.25
C GLN A 309 1.45 5.31 -1.59
N ASP A 310 0.27 5.83 -1.21
CA ASP A 310 -0.02 7.27 -1.32
C ASP A 310 0.98 8.07 -0.49
N ALA A 311 1.17 7.68 0.76
CA ALA A 311 2.14 8.29 1.67
C ALA A 311 3.57 8.22 1.11
N TYR A 312 3.96 7.09 0.55
CA TYR A 312 5.27 6.88 -0.05
C TYR A 312 5.50 7.75 -1.29
N ASN A 313 4.51 7.89 -2.14
CA ASN A 313 4.56 8.72 -3.34
C ASN A 313 4.61 10.21 -3.00
N LEU A 314 3.85 10.66 -1.98
CA LEU A 314 3.79 12.07 -1.59
C LEU A 314 5.02 12.54 -0.83
N ALA A 315 5.59 11.70 0.04
CA ALA A 315 6.61 12.10 1.01
C ALA A 315 7.88 12.68 0.36
N TRP A 316 8.43 12.02 -0.68
CA TRP A 316 9.64 12.49 -1.34
C TRP A 316 9.42 13.78 -2.15
N LYS A 317 8.21 13.95 -2.71
CA LYS A 317 7.82 15.15 -3.43
C LYS A 317 7.73 16.35 -2.48
N LEU A 318 7.06 16.18 -1.34
CA LEU A 318 7.05 17.17 -0.26
C LEU A 318 8.47 17.51 0.18
N ALA A 319 9.32 16.51 0.37
CA ALA A 319 10.69 16.72 0.83
C ALA A 319 11.52 17.55 -0.14
N LEU A 320 11.46 17.29 -1.43
CA LEU A 320 12.20 18.09 -2.44
C LEU A 320 11.68 19.53 -2.50
N VAL A 321 10.38 19.74 -2.47
CA VAL A 321 9.79 21.09 -2.49
C VAL A 321 10.11 21.86 -1.21
N LEU A 322 9.97 21.23 -0.04
CA LEU A 322 10.25 21.86 1.26
C LEU A 322 11.72 22.26 1.42
N LYS A 323 12.65 21.47 0.84
CA LYS A 323 14.08 21.77 0.83
C LYS A 323 14.49 22.76 -0.27
N GLY A 324 13.54 23.21 -1.11
CA GLY A 324 13.84 24.10 -2.24
C GLY A 324 14.60 23.41 -3.39
N SER A 325 14.64 22.09 -3.41
CA SER A 325 15.28 21.30 -4.47
C SER A 325 14.40 21.11 -5.71
N ALA A 326 13.09 21.31 -5.58
CA ALA A 326 12.14 21.27 -6.69
C ALA A 326 11.08 22.37 -6.57
N ALA A 327 10.44 22.71 -7.69
CA ALA A 327 9.32 23.65 -7.75
C ALA A 327 8.04 23.01 -7.14
N GLU A 328 7.13 23.84 -6.65
CA GLU A 328 5.84 23.40 -6.08
C GLU A 328 5.00 22.56 -7.06
N GLY A 329 5.11 22.82 -8.39
CA GLY A 329 4.44 22.01 -9.42
C GLY A 329 4.78 20.52 -9.40
N LEU A 330 5.87 20.10 -8.73
CA LEU A 330 6.13 18.67 -8.50
C LEU A 330 5.00 18.01 -7.70
N LEU A 331 4.34 18.73 -6.82
CA LEU A 331 3.26 18.21 -5.98
C LEU A 331 1.99 17.87 -6.77
N ASP A 332 1.77 18.52 -7.93
CA ASP A 332 0.62 18.22 -8.81
C ASP A 332 0.69 16.79 -9.34
N THR A 333 1.91 16.26 -9.50
CA THR A 333 2.13 14.88 -9.96
C THR A 333 1.67 13.83 -8.95
N TYR A 334 1.47 14.17 -7.68
CA TYR A 334 0.85 13.28 -6.70
C TYR A 334 -0.60 12.97 -7.09
N ASN A 335 -1.37 14.00 -7.40
CA ASN A 335 -2.75 13.83 -7.86
C ASN A 335 -2.80 13.07 -9.19
N GLU A 336 -1.94 13.41 -10.15
CA GLU A 336 -1.85 12.74 -11.45
C GLU A 336 -1.65 11.23 -11.30
N GLU A 337 -0.64 10.82 -10.54
CA GLU A 337 -0.26 9.41 -10.39
C GLU A 337 -1.23 8.62 -9.50
N ARG A 338 -1.69 9.21 -8.38
CA ARG A 338 -2.44 8.44 -7.38
C ARG A 338 -3.93 8.40 -7.65
N LEU A 339 -4.52 9.44 -8.26
CA LEU A 339 -5.93 9.44 -8.64
C LEU A 339 -6.20 8.41 -9.75
N GLU A 340 -5.33 8.32 -10.76
CA GLU A 340 -5.47 7.31 -11.81
C GLU A 340 -5.34 5.89 -11.23
N ASN A 341 -4.35 5.69 -10.35
CA ASN A 341 -4.18 4.40 -9.67
C ASN A 341 -5.40 4.02 -8.82
N ALA A 342 -5.97 4.95 -8.05
CA ALA A 342 -7.19 4.70 -7.28
C ALA A 342 -8.36 4.31 -8.19
N LYS A 343 -8.61 5.03 -9.29
CA LYS A 343 -9.67 4.70 -10.26
C LYS A 343 -9.50 3.30 -10.86
N ASN A 344 -8.27 2.93 -11.20
CA ASN A 344 -7.97 1.61 -11.76
C ASN A 344 -8.17 0.50 -10.72
N LEU A 345 -7.76 0.75 -9.49
CA LEU A 345 -7.97 -0.16 -8.36
C LEU A 345 -9.47 -0.39 -8.09
N LEU A 346 -10.27 0.68 -8.00
CA LEU A 346 -11.69 0.57 -7.79
C LEU A 346 -12.36 -0.30 -8.87
N ARG A 347 -12.07 -0.04 -10.14
CA ARG A 347 -12.62 -0.83 -11.27
C ARG A 347 -12.25 -2.32 -11.17
N THR A 348 -11.02 -2.62 -10.77
CA THR A 348 -10.53 -4.00 -10.69
C THR A 348 -11.12 -4.73 -9.48
N THR A 349 -11.08 -4.10 -8.31
CA THR A 349 -11.62 -4.70 -7.06
C THR A 349 -13.12 -4.89 -7.12
N ASP A 350 -13.87 -3.97 -7.73
CA ASP A 350 -15.32 -4.10 -7.89
C ASP A 350 -15.69 -5.29 -8.79
N ARG A 351 -14.98 -5.46 -9.92
CA ARG A 351 -15.19 -6.62 -10.80
C ARG A 351 -14.88 -7.93 -10.08
N MET A 352 -13.76 -8.01 -9.37
CA MET A 352 -13.40 -9.20 -8.59
C MET A 352 -14.43 -9.48 -7.50
N PHE A 353 -14.91 -8.45 -6.83
CA PHE A 353 -15.89 -8.58 -5.76
C PHE A 353 -17.26 -9.01 -6.29
N GLN A 354 -17.73 -8.48 -7.41
CA GLN A 354 -18.95 -8.89 -8.07
C GLN A 354 -18.91 -10.37 -8.50
N LEU A 355 -17.75 -10.83 -9.02
CA LEU A 355 -17.56 -12.25 -9.35
C LEU A 355 -17.60 -13.15 -8.13
N ALA A 356 -17.01 -12.72 -7.00
CA ALA A 356 -16.94 -13.49 -5.76
C ALA A 356 -18.27 -13.50 -4.97
N ALA A 357 -18.98 -12.37 -4.92
CA ALA A 357 -20.15 -12.15 -4.06
C ALA A 357 -21.46 -11.92 -4.84
N GLY A 358 -21.44 -11.95 -6.17
CA GLY A 358 -22.62 -11.73 -7.02
C GLY A 358 -23.67 -12.83 -6.87
N PRO A 359 -24.98 -12.49 -6.93
CA PRO A 359 -26.08 -13.40 -6.67
C PRO A 359 -26.48 -14.28 -7.86
N GLU A 360 -25.88 -14.12 -9.05
CA GLU A 360 -26.27 -14.81 -10.27
C GLU A 360 -25.99 -16.32 -10.18
N TRP A 361 -26.99 -17.14 -10.51
CA TRP A 361 -26.91 -18.61 -10.43
C TRP A 361 -25.76 -19.22 -11.27
N LEU A 362 -25.45 -18.62 -12.42
CA LEU A 362 -24.35 -19.07 -13.29
C LEU A 362 -23.00 -18.81 -12.63
N LEU A 363 -22.83 -17.63 -12.00
CA LEU A 363 -21.63 -17.29 -11.23
C LEU A 363 -21.50 -18.20 -10.00
N SER A 364 -22.60 -18.53 -9.33
CA SER A 364 -22.62 -19.50 -8.23
C SER A 364 -22.14 -20.89 -8.69
N PHE A 365 -22.65 -21.39 -9.81
CA PHE A 365 -22.23 -22.68 -10.36
C PHE A 365 -20.73 -22.68 -10.73
N VAL A 366 -20.27 -21.65 -11.41
CA VAL A 366 -18.84 -21.50 -11.78
C VAL A 366 -17.98 -21.43 -10.51
N ARG A 367 -18.39 -20.63 -9.52
CA ARG A 367 -17.68 -20.44 -8.26
C ARG A 367 -17.55 -21.73 -7.45
N THR A 368 -18.60 -22.54 -7.36
CA THR A 368 -18.62 -23.73 -6.49
C THR A 368 -18.12 -25.01 -7.19
N ASN A 369 -18.20 -25.11 -8.51
CA ASN A 369 -17.89 -26.35 -9.23
C ASN A 369 -16.73 -26.21 -10.22
N VAL A 370 -16.68 -25.12 -11.00
CA VAL A 370 -15.70 -24.99 -12.07
C VAL A 370 -14.39 -24.39 -11.54
N PHE A 371 -14.49 -23.26 -10.85
CA PHE A 371 -13.30 -22.54 -10.35
C PHE A 371 -12.42 -23.40 -9.42
N PRO A 372 -12.95 -24.09 -8.38
CA PRO A 372 -12.13 -24.93 -7.53
C PRO A 372 -11.44 -26.09 -8.28
N ALA A 373 -12.11 -26.66 -9.27
CA ALA A 373 -11.56 -27.77 -10.04
C ALA A 373 -10.40 -27.37 -10.96
N VAL A 374 -10.43 -26.14 -11.51
CA VAL A 374 -9.41 -25.66 -12.44
C VAL A 374 -8.38 -24.73 -11.80
N ALA A 375 -8.68 -24.15 -10.65
CA ALA A 375 -7.81 -23.18 -9.98
C ALA A 375 -6.42 -23.76 -9.69
N GLY A 376 -6.34 -24.98 -9.14
CA GLY A 376 -5.08 -25.64 -8.87
C GLY A 376 -4.20 -25.78 -10.11
N TYR A 377 -4.79 -26.19 -11.24
CA TYR A 377 -4.09 -26.27 -12.51
C TYR A 377 -3.67 -24.90 -13.06
N LEU A 378 -4.57 -23.90 -13.03
CA LEU A 378 -4.25 -22.56 -13.51
C LEU A 378 -3.12 -21.92 -12.71
N PHE A 379 -3.16 -22.02 -11.38
CA PHE A 379 -2.11 -21.48 -10.50
C PHE A 379 -0.82 -22.30 -10.50
N SER A 380 -0.79 -23.49 -11.11
CA SER A 380 0.47 -24.21 -11.37
C SER A 380 1.24 -23.66 -12.58
N LEU A 381 0.57 -22.87 -13.46
CA LEU A 381 1.18 -22.29 -14.63
C LEU A 381 1.95 -21.01 -14.30
N ASP A 382 3.23 -20.97 -14.61
CA ASP A 382 4.09 -19.79 -14.35
C ASP A 382 3.58 -18.51 -15.04
N SER A 383 2.97 -18.65 -16.21
CA SER A 383 2.35 -17.51 -16.91
C SER A 383 1.20 -16.89 -16.12
N VAL A 384 0.39 -17.70 -15.43
CA VAL A 384 -0.70 -17.24 -14.56
C VAL A 384 -0.15 -16.59 -13.29
N LYS A 385 0.84 -17.21 -12.65
CA LYS A 385 1.53 -16.64 -11.48
C LYS A 385 2.12 -15.28 -11.79
N ARG A 386 2.87 -15.18 -12.90
CA ARG A 386 3.49 -13.91 -13.37
C ARG A 386 2.48 -12.83 -13.74
N PHE A 387 1.25 -13.17 -14.04
CA PHE A 387 0.18 -12.21 -14.30
C PHE A 387 -0.59 -11.81 -13.03
N VAL A 388 -0.97 -12.81 -12.21
CA VAL A 388 -1.82 -12.59 -11.02
C VAL A 388 -1.06 -11.95 -9.86
N PHE A 389 0.17 -12.40 -9.60
CA PHE A 389 0.93 -11.90 -8.45
C PHE A 389 1.18 -10.39 -8.51
N PRO A 390 1.64 -9.78 -9.62
CA PRO A 390 1.82 -8.33 -9.70
C PRO A 390 0.53 -7.54 -9.42
N LEU A 391 -0.62 -8.07 -9.83
CA LEU A 391 -1.92 -7.43 -9.62
C LEU A 391 -2.33 -7.44 -8.14
N VAL A 392 -2.25 -8.61 -7.50
CA VAL A 392 -2.67 -8.78 -6.10
C VAL A 392 -1.66 -8.15 -5.15
N SER A 393 -0.35 -8.33 -5.40
CA SER A 393 0.73 -7.82 -4.54
C SER A 393 1.06 -6.34 -4.73
N GLN A 394 0.39 -5.68 -5.68
CA GLN A 394 0.56 -4.26 -6.05
C GLN A 394 1.96 -3.89 -6.59
N ILE A 395 2.82 -4.88 -6.89
CA ILE A 395 4.10 -4.61 -7.57
C ILE A 395 3.93 -4.26 -9.05
N GLY A 396 2.76 -4.53 -9.64
CA GLY A 396 2.41 -4.19 -11.03
C GLY A 396 1.91 -2.75 -11.23
N ILE A 397 1.76 -1.98 -10.14
CA ILE A 397 1.40 -0.56 -10.25
C ILE A 397 2.50 0.19 -10.97
N ASN A 398 2.13 1.00 -11.95
CA ASN A 398 3.04 1.82 -12.73
C ASN A 398 2.45 3.21 -13.00
N TYR A 399 3.31 4.15 -13.37
CA TYR A 399 2.99 5.54 -13.68
C TYR A 399 3.44 5.91 -15.11
N ARG A 400 3.34 4.95 -16.06
CA ARG A 400 3.85 5.12 -17.45
C ARG A 400 3.26 6.33 -18.17
N HIS A 401 2.05 6.75 -17.79
CA HIS A 401 1.35 7.89 -18.39
C HIS A 401 1.53 9.18 -17.60
N GLY A 402 2.26 9.14 -16.47
CA GLY A 402 2.52 10.29 -15.63
C GLY A 402 3.59 11.20 -16.23
N SER A 403 3.49 12.50 -15.94
CA SER A 403 4.42 13.53 -16.42
C SER A 403 5.87 13.32 -15.97
N LEU A 404 6.07 12.56 -14.86
CA LEU A 404 7.41 12.17 -14.37
C LEU A 404 8.00 10.95 -15.09
N SER A 405 7.31 10.36 -16.05
CA SER A 405 7.77 9.17 -16.77
C SER A 405 8.23 9.56 -18.17
N ARG A 406 9.56 9.62 -18.37
CA ARG A 406 10.14 9.97 -19.68
C ARG A 406 10.53 8.72 -20.44
N HIS A 407 9.91 8.55 -21.58
CA HIS A 407 10.08 7.39 -22.46
C HIS A 407 11.24 7.53 -23.47
N GLU A 408 12.03 8.57 -23.35
CA GLU A 408 13.20 8.77 -24.22
C GLU A 408 14.28 7.73 -23.89
N GLY A 409 14.61 6.89 -24.87
CA GLY A 409 15.60 5.83 -24.72
C GLY A 409 15.11 4.52 -24.12
N ASP A 410 13.79 4.37 -23.83
CA ASP A 410 13.23 3.14 -23.27
C ASP A 410 12.59 2.18 -24.30
N GLY A 411 12.77 2.46 -25.60
CA GLY A 411 12.08 1.76 -26.69
C GLY A 411 12.26 0.23 -26.68
N ASP A 412 13.48 -0.24 -26.48
CA ASP A 412 13.86 -1.66 -26.57
C ASP A 412 13.86 -2.40 -25.23
N PHE A 413 13.62 -1.71 -24.12
CA PHE A 413 13.58 -2.33 -22.80
C PHE A 413 12.20 -2.94 -22.48
N LYS A 414 12.17 -4.05 -21.73
CA LYS A 414 10.92 -4.57 -21.14
C LYS A 414 10.38 -3.63 -20.07
N VAL A 415 11.28 -3.03 -19.28
CA VAL A 415 10.99 -2.05 -18.25
C VAL A 415 10.90 -0.67 -18.87
N LYS A 416 9.85 0.08 -18.55
CA LYS A 416 9.61 1.41 -19.08
C LYS A 416 9.73 2.48 -17.99
N ALA A 417 9.93 3.72 -18.40
CA ALA A 417 9.75 4.84 -17.50
C ALA A 417 8.35 4.79 -16.86
N GLY A 418 8.27 5.02 -15.56
CA GLY A 418 7.06 4.86 -14.76
C GLY A 418 6.84 3.46 -14.19
N ASP A 419 7.63 2.46 -14.56
CA ASP A 419 7.57 1.15 -13.92
C ASP A 419 8.30 1.15 -12.57
N ARG A 420 7.86 0.27 -11.68
CA ARG A 420 8.61 -0.08 -10.48
C ARG A 420 9.92 -0.76 -10.89
N MET A 421 11.02 -0.47 -10.17
CA MET A 421 12.28 -1.21 -10.34
C MET A 421 12.03 -2.72 -10.25
N PRO A 422 12.43 -3.53 -11.25
CA PRO A 422 12.28 -4.98 -11.19
C PRO A 422 13.18 -5.58 -10.10
N TYR A 423 12.77 -6.72 -9.55
CA TYR A 423 13.57 -7.46 -8.59
C TYR A 423 14.52 -8.42 -9.30
N PHE A 424 15.77 -8.41 -8.88
CA PHE A 424 16.79 -9.40 -9.21
C PHE A 424 17.90 -9.36 -8.14
N LYS A 425 18.79 -10.32 -8.17
CA LYS A 425 19.93 -10.37 -7.27
C LYS A 425 21.20 -9.89 -7.98
N VAL A 426 21.99 -9.12 -7.24
CA VAL A 426 23.33 -8.67 -7.63
C VAL A 426 24.31 -9.29 -6.65
N GLU A 427 25.20 -10.16 -7.15
CA GLU A 427 26.19 -10.87 -6.31
C GLU A 427 25.56 -11.67 -5.14
N GLY A 428 24.34 -12.17 -5.36
CA GLY A 428 23.59 -12.94 -4.38
C GLY A 428 22.68 -12.13 -3.45
N GLU A 429 22.84 -10.81 -3.40
CA GLU A 429 22.03 -9.90 -2.59
C GLU A 429 20.87 -9.27 -3.40
N SER A 430 19.81 -8.86 -2.72
CA SER A 430 18.70 -8.13 -3.34
C SER A 430 19.16 -6.79 -3.90
N VAL A 431 18.77 -6.45 -5.14
CA VAL A 431 19.01 -5.10 -5.67
C VAL A 431 18.38 -4.01 -4.79
N TYR A 432 17.28 -4.32 -4.08
CA TYR A 432 16.60 -3.38 -3.18
C TYR A 432 17.43 -3.01 -1.95
N ASP A 433 18.40 -3.86 -1.53
CA ASP A 433 19.33 -3.53 -0.43
C ASP A 433 20.20 -2.31 -0.76
N ARG A 434 20.42 -2.08 -2.05
CA ARG A 434 21.21 -0.95 -2.57
C ARG A 434 20.38 0.32 -2.80
N LEU A 435 19.03 0.25 -2.66
CA LEU A 435 18.09 1.33 -2.96
C LEU A 435 17.40 1.89 -1.70
N ARG A 436 18.04 1.78 -0.54
CA ARG A 436 17.45 2.23 0.74
C ARG A 436 17.56 3.74 0.96
N GLY A 437 18.48 4.41 0.28
CA GLY A 437 18.70 5.85 0.44
C GLY A 437 17.49 6.70 0.02
N PRO A 438 17.22 7.86 0.68
CA PRO A 438 16.14 8.78 0.31
C PRO A 438 16.56 9.71 -0.85
N LYS A 439 17.18 9.17 -1.87
CA LYS A 439 17.74 9.87 -3.02
C LYS A 439 17.22 9.28 -4.33
N PHE A 440 17.48 9.96 -5.43
CA PHE A 440 17.47 9.31 -6.74
C PHE A 440 18.62 8.31 -6.81
N HIS A 441 18.43 7.18 -7.50
CA HIS A 441 19.48 6.19 -7.71
C HIS A 441 19.78 6.10 -9.20
N LEU A 442 20.98 6.48 -9.59
CA LEU A 442 21.48 6.28 -10.94
C LEU A 442 22.29 4.98 -10.98
N LEU A 443 21.74 3.98 -11.65
CA LEU A 443 22.35 2.66 -11.79
C LEU A 443 22.89 2.50 -13.21
N GLY A 444 24.20 2.27 -13.35
CA GLY A 444 24.84 1.90 -14.60
C GLY A 444 25.08 0.39 -14.64
N PHE A 445 24.56 -0.29 -15.65
CA PHE A 445 24.76 -1.72 -15.85
C PHE A 445 25.82 -1.93 -16.93
N THR A 446 26.88 -2.69 -16.62
CA THR A 446 28.01 -2.91 -17.51
C THR A 446 28.28 -4.39 -17.72
N ASP A 447 28.69 -4.75 -18.94
CA ASP A 447 29.25 -6.07 -19.23
C ASP A 447 30.73 -6.13 -18.79
N GLU A 448 31.30 -7.34 -18.79
CA GLU A 448 32.71 -7.56 -18.45
C GLU A 448 33.73 -6.85 -19.37
N ARG A 449 33.28 -6.33 -20.54
CA ARG A 449 34.10 -5.71 -21.58
C ARG A 449 34.01 -4.19 -21.60
N GLY A 450 32.96 -3.61 -21.05
CA GLY A 450 32.67 -2.19 -21.12
C GLY A 450 32.71 -1.55 -19.74
N ALA A 451 33.85 -0.98 -19.35
CA ALA A 451 33.83 0.02 -18.29
C ALA A 451 32.98 1.22 -18.78
N VAL A 452 31.66 1.12 -18.64
CA VAL A 452 30.85 2.32 -18.55
C VAL A 452 31.26 2.93 -17.22
N ARG A 453 32.33 3.71 -17.22
CA ARG A 453 32.58 4.66 -16.14
C ARG A 453 31.37 5.58 -16.16
N MET A 454 30.45 5.34 -15.24
CA MET A 454 29.56 6.41 -14.83
C MET A 454 30.48 7.57 -14.55
N SER A 455 30.35 8.61 -15.36
CA SER A 455 31.26 9.77 -15.23
C SER A 455 31.27 10.18 -13.76
N ASP A 456 32.44 10.52 -13.22
CA ASP A 456 32.61 11.12 -11.87
C ASP A 456 31.69 12.35 -11.68
N ALA A 457 31.07 12.84 -12.75
CA ALA A 457 30.02 13.84 -12.81
C ALA A 457 28.81 13.59 -11.88
N GLY A 458 28.44 12.34 -11.60
CA GLY A 458 27.38 12.03 -10.65
C GLY A 458 27.80 12.20 -9.19
N ALA A 459 29.05 11.88 -8.86
CA ALA A 459 29.57 11.98 -7.49
C ALA A 459 30.06 13.40 -7.13
N GLU A 460 30.48 14.19 -8.11
CA GLU A 460 31.03 15.55 -7.94
C GLU A 460 30.21 16.62 -8.68
N GLY A 461 29.11 16.26 -9.34
CA GLY A 461 28.31 17.13 -10.19
C GLY A 461 27.21 17.93 -9.46
N LYS A 462 26.44 18.66 -10.24
CA LYS A 462 25.30 19.53 -9.82
C LYS A 462 24.30 18.82 -8.90
N TYR A 463 24.16 17.49 -9.00
CA TYR A 463 23.15 16.68 -8.29
C TYR A 463 23.74 15.73 -7.25
N ALA A 464 25.01 15.89 -6.83
CA ALA A 464 25.70 15.01 -5.88
C ALA A 464 24.92 14.80 -4.55
N ASP A 465 24.22 15.83 -4.07
CA ASP A 465 23.41 15.73 -2.86
C ASP A 465 22.08 14.96 -3.09
N LEU A 466 21.58 14.90 -4.31
CA LEU A 466 20.26 14.35 -4.67
C LEU A 466 20.36 12.95 -5.29
N VAL A 467 21.49 12.58 -5.88
CA VAL A 467 21.65 11.33 -6.65
C VAL A 467 22.72 10.45 -5.99
N ASP A 468 22.38 9.20 -5.81
CA ASP A 468 23.30 8.12 -5.46
C ASP A 468 23.64 7.34 -6.74
N CYS A 469 24.93 7.27 -7.08
CA CYS A 469 25.41 6.66 -8.32
C CYS A 469 26.08 5.32 -8.03
N GLN A 470 25.65 4.27 -8.71
CA GLN A 470 26.19 2.92 -8.57
C GLN A 470 26.43 2.27 -9.92
N THR A 471 27.55 1.57 -10.05
CA THR A 471 27.82 0.69 -11.20
C THR A 471 27.59 -0.76 -10.76
N LEU A 472 26.77 -1.46 -11.51
CA LEU A 472 26.37 -2.84 -11.24
C LEU A 472 26.76 -3.75 -12.42
N PRO A 473 27.13 -5.02 -12.15
CA PRO A 473 27.37 -5.98 -13.22
C PRO A 473 26.06 -6.29 -13.94
N LEU A 474 26.08 -6.34 -15.26
CA LEU A 474 24.96 -6.82 -16.08
C LEU A 474 24.89 -8.35 -15.98
N SER A 475 24.28 -8.84 -14.91
CA SER A 475 24.03 -10.26 -14.70
C SER A 475 22.93 -10.78 -15.62
N GLY A 476 22.87 -12.12 -15.84
CA GLY A 476 21.78 -12.73 -16.62
C GLY A 476 20.39 -12.39 -16.06
N GLN A 477 20.22 -12.26 -14.72
CA GLN A 477 18.94 -11.86 -14.13
C GLN A 477 18.60 -10.38 -14.42
N ALA A 478 19.59 -9.48 -14.40
CA ALA A 478 19.37 -8.09 -14.77
C ALA A 478 19.04 -7.97 -16.27
N ALA A 479 19.77 -8.66 -17.13
CA ALA A 479 19.53 -8.72 -18.55
C ALA A 479 18.12 -9.24 -18.88
N GLU A 480 17.68 -10.32 -18.23
CA GLU A 480 16.32 -10.87 -18.39
C GLU A 480 15.24 -9.88 -17.91
N ALA A 481 15.45 -9.25 -16.74
CA ALA A 481 14.51 -8.31 -16.14
C ALA A 481 14.30 -7.06 -17.02
N PHE A 482 15.38 -6.50 -17.55
CA PHE A 482 15.33 -5.32 -18.41
C PHE A 482 15.14 -5.65 -19.91
N GLY A 483 15.41 -6.88 -20.31
CA GLY A 483 15.26 -7.34 -21.70
C GLY A 483 16.35 -6.84 -22.63
N THR A 484 17.59 -6.67 -22.13
CA THR A 484 18.74 -6.20 -22.89
C THR A 484 20.02 -6.90 -22.46
N ASP A 485 20.89 -7.21 -23.43
CA ASP A 485 22.22 -7.79 -23.20
C ASP A 485 23.33 -6.75 -23.31
N GLY A 486 22.99 -5.52 -23.67
CA GLY A 486 23.96 -4.41 -23.78
C GLY A 486 23.98 -3.50 -22.55
N PRO A 487 25.05 -2.72 -22.35
CA PRO A 487 25.14 -1.75 -21.25
C PRO A 487 24.01 -0.72 -21.30
N PHE A 488 23.51 -0.32 -20.14
CA PHE A 488 22.43 0.68 -20.02
C PHE A 488 22.49 1.42 -18.69
N GLN A 489 21.72 2.49 -18.57
CA GLN A 489 21.57 3.30 -17.37
C GLN A 489 20.10 3.45 -17.01
N VAL A 490 19.83 3.43 -15.71
CA VAL A 490 18.50 3.67 -15.12
C VAL A 490 18.61 4.72 -14.03
N LEU A 491 17.79 5.76 -14.12
CA LEU A 491 17.56 6.69 -13.03
C LEU A 491 16.27 6.31 -12.31
N LEU A 492 16.39 5.95 -11.05
CA LEU A 492 15.23 5.68 -10.19
C LEU A 492 14.91 6.92 -9.35
N ARG A 493 13.63 7.17 -9.18
CA ARG A 493 13.08 8.14 -8.24
C ARG A 493 13.27 7.64 -6.80
N PRO A 494 13.15 8.52 -5.76
CA PRO A 494 13.26 8.10 -4.36
C PRO A 494 12.23 7.06 -3.91
N ASP A 495 11.16 6.86 -4.69
CA ASP A 495 10.11 5.85 -4.51
C ASP A 495 10.35 4.56 -5.33
N ASN A 496 11.57 4.38 -5.87
CA ASN A 496 11.98 3.22 -6.66
C ASN A 496 11.16 2.97 -7.94
N TYR A 497 10.59 4.02 -8.51
CA TYR A 497 10.06 4.00 -9.87
C TYR A 497 11.09 4.52 -10.86
N VAL A 498 11.08 3.96 -12.05
CA VAL A 498 11.98 4.38 -13.13
C VAL A 498 11.54 5.77 -13.62
N GLY A 499 12.40 6.77 -13.44
CA GLY A 499 12.21 8.10 -14.00
C GLY A 499 12.72 8.19 -15.43
N HIS A 500 13.90 7.60 -15.70
CA HIS A 500 14.55 7.58 -17.01
C HIS A 500 15.36 6.29 -17.20
N ILE A 501 15.40 5.77 -18.44
CA ILE A 501 16.22 4.64 -18.84
C ILE A 501 16.81 4.88 -20.22
N SER A 502 18.08 4.54 -20.44
CA SER A 502 18.76 4.70 -21.73
C SER A 502 19.78 3.62 -21.99
N ALA A 503 19.92 3.23 -23.25
CA ALA A 503 20.95 2.31 -23.70
C ALA A 503 22.33 3.00 -23.69
N GLY A 504 23.37 2.22 -23.37
CA GLY A 504 24.76 2.69 -23.33
C GLY A 504 25.07 3.62 -22.16
N ALA A 505 26.18 4.33 -22.25
CA ALA A 505 26.67 5.27 -21.24
C ALA A 505 26.32 6.73 -21.57
N SER A 506 25.18 6.99 -22.17
CA SER A 506 24.77 8.37 -22.52
C SER A 506 24.59 9.21 -21.26
N THR A 507 25.39 10.27 -21.13
CA THR A 507 25.46 11.10 -19.92
C THR A 507 24.40 12.19 -19.86
N GLY A 508 23.64 12.47 -20.91
CA GLY A 508 22.78 13.67 -20.97
C GLY A 508 21.32 13.49 -20.60
N GLY A 509 20.75 12.28 -20.70
CA GLY A 509 19.29 12.08 -20.58
C GLY A 509 18.78 12.21 -19.13
N TRP A 510 19.45 11.59 -18.17
CA TRP A 510 19.07 11.66 -16.77
C TRP A 510 19.32 13.05 -16.14
N GLU A 511 20.35 13.76 -16.59
CA GLU A 511 20.59 15.14 -16.15
C GLU A 511 19.49 16.09 -16.64
N ALA A 512 19.08 15.95 -17.90
CA ALA A 512 17.96 16.70 -18.45
C ALA A 512 16.64 16.40 -17.72
N TYR A 513 16.44 15.13 -17.32
CA TYR A 513 15.29 14.75 -16.48
C TYR A 513 15.32 15.50 -15.14
N LEU A 514 16.45 15.53 -14.44
CA LEU A 514 16.60 16.23 -13.18
C LEU A 514 16.57 17.75 -13.35
N ASP A 515 17.10 18.29 -14.45
CA ASP A 515 17.07 19.73 -14.75
C ASP A 515 15.63 20.26 -14.83
N ASP A 516 14.73 19.48 -15.41
CA ASP A 516 13.32 19.86 -15.51
C ASP A 516 12.56 19.68 -14.18
N LEU A 517 12.89 18.62 -13.43
CA LEU A 517 12.24 18.30 -12.17
C LEU A 517 12.72 19.18 -11.02
N CYS A 518 14.03 19.41 -10.96
CA CYS A 518 14.71 20.10 -9.85
C CYS A 518 15.00 21.59 -10.15
N ARG A 519 14.30 22.20 -11.10
CA ARG A 519 14.38 23.65 -11.28
C ARG A 519 13.69 24.35 -10.14
N PRO A 520 14.40 25.16 -9.33
CA PRO A 520 13.73 26.03 -8.39
C PRO A 520 12.84 26.98 -9.17
N SER A 521 11.59 27.16 -8.71
CA SER A 521 10.68 28.16 -9.23
C SER A 521 11.34 29.54 -9.17
N GLY A 522 11.70 30.06 -10.31
CA GLY A 522 12.20 31.41 -10.61
C GLY A 522 13.06 32.12 -9.57
N ARG A 523 14.33 32.29 -9.89
CA ARG A 523 15.04 33.52 -9.51
C ARG A 523 14.63 34.67 -10.43
#